data_00ea20a742a02f7ead68282835915252
#
_entry.id   00ea20a742a02f7ead68282835915252
#
_cell.length_a   1.000
_cell.length_b   1.000
_cell.length_c   1.000
_cell.angle_alpha   90.00
_cell.angle_beta   90.00
_cell.angle_gamma   90.00
#
_symmetry.space_group_name_H-M   'P 1'
#
loop_
_entity.id
_entity.type
_entity.pdbx_description
1 polymer ?
#
loop_
_entity_poly.entity_id
_entity_poly.type
_entity_poly.pdbx_seq_one_letter_code
_entity_poly.pdbx_strand_id
1 'polypeptide(L)'
;MDEKSLSHTSWNCKYHIVLVPKYRRKTIYGKLRKDIGKILRMLCDYKHAENGSGDISRRIRLFTWTKGQSPYAIIVTCSDSRVIPENIFSAGIGELFVIRLAGNVIDDHQLGSIEYAAGHLGCRLVVVLGHTHCGAVDAAIHHEPEGYIKYITDEIKKAVGDETDPYKASCLNVRHSVREIGKSLCIHHIEEETGLRVVGAMYHIEDGSVEFL
;
A
#
# COMPACT_ATOMS: atom_id res chain seq x y z
N MET A 1 20.70 12.61 46.32
CA MET A 1 21.24 12.63 44.95
C MET A 1 20.14 12.12 44.05
N ASP A 2 19.52 13.06 43.36
CA ASP A 2 18.23 12.79 42.65
C ASP A 2 18.48 12.14 41.30
N GLU A 3 17.97 10.92 41.14
CA GLU A 3 17.79 10.32 39.83
C GLU A 3 16.61 11.02 39.13
N LYS A 4 16.91 11.95 38.24
CA LYS A 4 15.91 12.53 37.34
C LYS A 4 15.62 11.53 36.21
N SER A 5 14.48 10.86 36.32
CA SER A 5 13.78 10.13 35.28
C SER A 5 13.61 10.99 34.03
N LEU A 6 14.18 10.56 32.90
CA LEU A 6 13.92 11.08 31.57
C LEU A 6 12.65 10.41 31.00
N SER A 7 11.49 10.73 31.60
CA SER A 7 10.20 10.36 31.05
C SER A 7 9.55 11.56 30.41
N HIS A 8 8.99 11.33 29.21
CA HIS A 8 8.07 12.19 28.47
C HIS A 8 8.68 13.26 27.55
N THR A 9 9.28 12.82 26.45
CA THR A 9 9.18 13.56 25.19
C THR A 9 8.04 12.95 24.38
N SER A 10 6.84 13.50 24.48
CA SER A 10 5.74 13.18 23.57
C SER A 10 6.03 13.82 22.21
N TRP A 11 6.45 13.04 21.24
CA TRP A 11 6.56 13.50 19.86
C TRP A 11 5.17 13.64 19.27
N ASN A 12 4.71 14.87 19.11
CA ASN A 12 3.48 15.20 18.43
C ASN A 12 3.78 15.18 16.92
N CYS A 13 3.81 14.00 16.31
CA CYS A 13 3.96 13.85 14.87
C CYS A 13 2.70 14.36 14.18
N LYS A 14 2.69 15.64 13.79
CA LYS A 14 1.69 16.18 12.87
C LYS A 14 2.15 15.90 11.45
N TYR A 15 1.55 14.89 10.83
CA TYR A 15 1.75 14.67 9.39
C TYR A 15 0.92 15.71 8.61
N HIS A 16 1.59 16.54 7.82
CA HIS A 16 0.94 17.36 6.81
C HIS A 16 0.90 16.54 5.52
N ILE A 17 -0.23 15.89 5.23
CA ILE A 17 -0.44 15.25 3.93
C ILE A 17 -0.77 16.37 2.94
N VAL A 18 0.21 16.79 2.15
CA VAL A 18 0.02 17.77 1.08
C VAL A 18 -0.32 17.02 -0.21
N LEU A 19 -1.60 16.97 -0.55
CA LEU A 19 -2.04 16.51 -1.86
C LEU A 19 -1.78 17.62 -2.88
N VAL A 20 -0.65 17.55 -3.58
CA VAL A 20 -0.34 18.45 -4.68
C VAL A 20 -0.72 17.76 -5.99
N PRO A 21 -1.81 18.17 -6.67
CA PRO A 21 -2.10 17.70 -8.02
C PRO A 21 -1.02 18.22 -8.97
N LYS A 22 -0.17 17.37 -9.52
CA LYS A 22 0.96 17.71 -10.37
C LYS A 22 0.58 18.41 -11.68
N TYR A 23 -0.67 18.46 -12.03
CA TYR A 23 -1.26 19.30 -13.07
C TYR A 23 -2.59 19.82 -12.56
N ARG A 24 -2.80 21.15 -12.61
CA ARG A 24 -4.03 21.87 -12.25
C ARG A 24 -5.28 21.40 -13.03
N ARG A 25 -5.50 20.12 -13.19
CA ARG A 25 -6.72 19.57 -13.75
C ARG A 25 -7.69 19.24 -12.63
N LYS A 26 -8.91 19.77 -12.75
CA LYS A 26 -10.07 19.61 -11.85
C LYS A 26 -10.56 18.14 -11.69
N THR A 27 -9.68 17.16 -11.56
CA THR A 27 -10.02 15.73 -11.61
C THR A 27 -10.29 15.09 -10.24
N ILE A 28 -10.09 15.82 -9.14
CA ILE A 28 -10.41 15.33 -7.79
C ILE A 28 -11.48 16.23 -7.19
N TYR A 29 -12.71 16.19 -7.73
CA TYR A 29 -13.87 16.89 -7.20
C TYR A 29 -15.02 15.92 -6.92
N GLY A 30 -15.79 16.20 -5.86
CA GLY A 30 -17.01 15.48 -5.51
C GLY A 30 -16.78 14.22 -4.69
N LYS A 31 -17.32 13.10 -5.14
CA LYS A 31 -17.34 11.83 -4.39
C LYS A 31 -15.94 11.30 -4.09
N LEU A 32 -15.02 11.34 -5.07
CA LEU A 32 -13.64 10.86 -4.92
C LEU A 32 -12.87 11.60 -3.82
N ARG A 33 -13.01 12.93 -3.72
CA ARG A 33 -12.40 13.73 -2.64
C ARG A 33 -12.96 13.36 -1.26
N LYS A 34 -14.26 13.07 -1.17
CA LYS A 34 -14.90 12.63 0.08
C LYS A 34 -14.43 11.22 0.46
N ASP A 35 -14.25 10.34 -0.52
CA ASP A 35 -13.85 8.95 -0.28
C ASP A 35 -12.36 8.86 0.10
N ILE A 36 -11.48 9.58 -0.60
CA ILE A 36 -10.07 9.74 -0.18
C ILE A 36 -9.98 10.38 1.20
N GLY A 37 -10.76 11.41 1.49
CA GLY A 37 -10.80 12.04 2.81
C GLY A 37 -11.36 11.13 3.92
N LYS A 38 -12.23 10.15 3.59
CA LYS A 38 -12.67 9.10 4.53
C LYS A 38 -11.58 8.06 4.75
N ILE A 39 -10.92 7.60 3.67
CA ILE A 39 -9.80 6.66 3.73
C ILE A 39 -8.66 7.25 4.55
N LEU A 40 -8.27 8.50 4.28
CA LEU A 40 -7.24 9.21 5.04
C LEU A 40 -7.65 9.42 6.50
N ARG A 41 -8.93 9.69 6.79
CA ARG A 41 -9.43 9.77 8.17
C ARG A 41 -9.44 8.40 8.83
N MET A 42 -9.87 7.35 8.17
CA MET A 42 -9.76 5.98 8.71
C MET A 42 -8.32 5.62 9.03
N LEU A 43 -7.36 5.90 8.12
CA LEU A 43 -5.93 5.69 8.37
C LEU A 43 -5.39 6.60 9.50
N CYS A 44 -5.93 7.82 9.64
CA CYS A 44 -5.56 8.75 10.73
C CYS A 44 -6.26 8.44 12.05
N ASP A 45 -7.52 8.02 12.04
CA ASP A 45 -8.29 7.69 13.25
C ASP A 45 -7.76 6.41 13.92
N TYR A 46 -7.24 5.44 13.11
CA TYR A 46 -6.49 4.31 13.65
C TYR A 46 -5.13 4.71 14.27
N LYS A 47 -4.56 5.87 13.89
CA LYS A 47 -3.33 6.40 14.49
C LYS A 47 -3.46 6.97 15.90
N HIS A 48 -4.65 7.09 16.44
CA HIS A 48 -4.86 7.51 17.85
C HIS A 48 -4.69 6.39 18.88
N ALA A 49 -4.30 5.16 18.44
CA ALA A 49 -3.74 4.17 19.36
C ALA A 49 -2.36 4.68 19.84
N GLU A 50 -2.27 4.96 21.11
CA GLU A 50 -1.07 5.45 21.81
C GLU A 50 0.19 4.68 21.38
N ASN A 51 1.23 5.41 20.97
CA ASN A 51 2.60 4.94 20.70
C ASN A 51 2.99 4.44 19.29
N GLY A 52 2.48 4.98 18.19
CA GLY A 52 3.21 4.96 16.89
C GLY A 52 3.57 3.60 16.25
N SER A 53 3.26 2.49 16.87
CA SER A 53 3.35 1.12 16.34
C SER A 53 2.06 0.38 16.61
N GLY A 54 1.58 -0.40 15.63
CA GLY A 54 0.40 -1.23 15.80
C GLY A 54 0.54 -2.24 16.95
N ASP A 55 -0.58 -2.72 17.48
CA ASP A 55 -0.57 -3.67 18.60
C ASP A 55 -0.01 -5.04 18.17
N ILE A 56 1.14 -5.41 18.71
CA ILE A 56 1.79 -6.71 18.54
C ILE A 56 1.82 -7.54 19.83
N SER A 57 1.06 -7.14 20.84
CA SER A 57 1.06 -7.73 22.17
C SER A 57 0.59 -9.21 22.17
N ARG A 58 0.84 -9.91 23.27
CA ARG A 58 0.28 -11.24 23.49
C ARG A 58 -1.24 -11.23 23.46
N ARG A 59 -1.86 -10.16 23.93
CA ARG A 59 -3.32 -10.00 23.98
C ARG A 59 -3.91 -10.04 22.58
N ILE A 60 -3.38 -9.24 21.62
CA ILE A 60 -3.89 -9.23 20.25
C ILE A 60 -3.62 -10.55 19.54
N ARG A 61 -2.47 -11.20 19.78
CA ARG A 61 -2.20 -12.55 19.22
C ARG A 61 -3.22 -13.58 19.66
N LEU A 62 -3.57 -13.61 20.95
CA LEU A 62 -4.59 -14.51 21.47
C LEU A 62 -5.99 -14.18 20.95
N PHE A 63 -6.29 -12.88 20.82
CA PHE A 63 -7.56 -12.43 20.28
C PHE A 63 -7.70 -12.86 18.81
N THR A 64 -6.72 -12.56 17.96
CA THR A 64 -6.76 -12.91 16.55
C THR A 64 -6.69 -14.42 16.31
N TRP A 65 -6.00 -15.17 17.19
CA TRP A 65 -6.03 -16.64 17.15
C TRP A 65 -7.44 -17.20 17.37
N THR A 66 -8.22 -16.60 18.26
CA THR A 66 -9.57 -17.10 18.59
C THR A 66 -10.65 -16.54 17.67
N LYS A 67 -10.52 -15.31 17.18
CA LYS A 67 -11.52 -14.58 16.40
C LYS A 67 -11.21 -14.49 14.92
N GLY A 68 -10.00 -14.89 14.50
CA GLY A 68 -9.50 -14.69 13.14
C GLY A 68 -8.95 -13.29 12.90
N GLN A 69 -8.54 -13.04 11.66
CA GLN A 69 -8.09 -11.74 11.20
C GLN A 69 -9.27 -10.87 10.73
N SER A 70 -9.16 -9.56 10.87
CA SER A 70 -10.13 -8.58 10.37
C SER A 70 -9.38 -7.37 9.80
N PRO A 71 -8.66 -7.56 8.68
CA PRO A 71 -7.88 -6.49 8.10
C PRO A 71 -8.79 -5.40 7.52
N TYR A 72 -8.41 -4.13 7.74
CA TYR A 72 -9.14 -3.00 7.19
C TYR A 72 -8.69 -2.63 5.77
N ALA A 73 -7.50 -3.07 5.35
CA ALA A 73 -6.97 -2.82 4.02
C ALA A 73 -6.12 -3.99 3.50
N ILE A 74 -6.10 -4.10 2.18
CA ILE A 74 -5.20 -4.97 1.42
C ILE A 74 -4.06 -4.10 0.90
N ILE A 75 -2.81 -4.46 1.19
CA ILE A 75 -1.63 -3.76 0.69
C ILE A 75 -0.89 -4.68 -0.27
N VAL A 76 -0.85 -4.32 -1.54
CA VAL A 76 -0.03 -5.00 -2.55
C VAL A 76 1.25 -4.20 -2.74
N THR A 77 2.41 -4.79 -2.45
CA THR A 77 3.66 -4.06 -2.46
C THR A 77 4.87 -4.91 -2.86
N CYS A 78 6.02 -4.25 -3.00
CA CYS A 78 7.27 -4.92 -3.32
C CYS A 78 7.75 -5.81 -2.16
N SER A 79 8.51 -6.88 -2.52
CA SER A 79 9.24 -7.70 -1.56
C SER A 79 10.50 -7.02 -1.01
N ASP A 80 10.81 -5.79 -1.41
CA ASP A 80 11.95 -5.02 -0.92
C ASP A 80 11.93 -4.94 0.62
N SER A 81 13.05 -5.31 1.25
CA SER A 81 13.14 -5.41 2.72
C SER A 81 13.01 -4.07 3.44
N ARG A 82 13.14 -2.95 2.72
CA ARG A 82 12.97 -1.59 3.25
C ARG A 82 11.50 -1.16 3.28
N VAL A 83 10.62 -1.89 2.58
CA VAL A 83 9.18 -1.59 2.48
C VAL A 83 8.43 -2.55 3.39
N ILE A 84 8.06 -2.09 4.58
CA ILE A 84 7.36 -2.86 5.61
C ILE A 84 6.00 -2.19 5.83
N PRO A 85 4.92 -2.67 5.17
CA PRO A 85 3.61 -2.01 5.23
C PRO A 85 3.11 -1.76 6.64
N GLU A 86 3.31 -2.72 7.54
CA GLU A 86 2.86 -2.59 8.93
C GLU A 86 3.54 -1.41 9.64
N ASN A 87 4.83 -1.18 9.37
CA ASN A 87 5.55 -0.03 9.93
C ASN A 87 5.14 1.28 9.25
N ILE A 88 4.99 1.26 7.92
CA ILE A 88 4.62 2.45 7.12
C ILE A 88 3.25 2.97 7.56
N PHE A 89 2.29 2.06 7.78
CA PHE A 89 0.92 2.41 8.16
C PHE A 89 0.65 2.30 9.67
N SER A 90 1.68 2.04 10.49
CA SER A 90 1.57 1.87 11.95
C SER A 90 0.52 0.83 12.35
N ALA A 91 0.46 -0.27 11.59
CA ALA A 91 -0.53 -1.33 11.75
C ALA A 91 -0.03 -2.47 12.64
N GLY A 92 -0.93 -3.06 13.40
CA GLY A 92 -0.70 -4.20 14.28
C GLY A 92 -1.06 -5.54 13.65
N ILE A 93 -1.01 -6.58 14.47
CA ILE A 93 -1.33 -7.95 14.06
C ILE A 93 -2.80 -8.06 13.64
N GLY A 94 -3.04 -8.53 12.40
CA GLY A 94 -4.36 -8.79 11.85
C GLY A 94 -5.06 -7.57 11.25
N GLU A 95 -4.40 -6.39 11.22
CA GLU A 95 -4.97 -5.14 10.72
C GLU A 95 -4.77 -4.91 9.23
N LEU A 96 -3.71 -5.47 8.62
CA LEU A 96 -3.46 -5.42 7.19
C LEU A 96 -3.43 -6.82 6.58
N PHE A 97 -3.93 -6.94 5.37
CA PHE A 97 -3.72 -8.11 4.52
C PHE A 97 -2.64 -7.75 3.49
N VAL A 98 -1.43 -8.28 3.69
CA VAL A 98 -0.26 -7.84 2.92
C VAL A 98 0.12 -8.89 1.89
N ILE A 99 0.21 -8.46 0.62
CA ILE A 99 0.65 -9.27 -0.53
C ILE A 99 1.96 -8.65 -1.04
N ARG A 100 3.03 -9.44 -1.11
CA ARG A 100 4.35 -8.95 -1.50
C ARG A 100 4.93 -9.78 -2.65
N LEU A 101 5.29 -9.08 -3.74
CA LEU A 101 6.02 -9.64 -4.86
C LEU A 101 6.99 -8.59 -5.41
N ALA A 102 8.18 -8.99 -5.89
CA ALA A 102 9.16 -8.03 -6.42
C ALA A 102 8.51 -7.13 -7.49
N GLY A 103 8.72 -5.81 -7.37
CA GLY A 103 8.11 -4.83 -8.26
C GLY A 103 6.59 -4.69 -8.16
N ASN A 104 5.95 -5.16 -7.09
CA ASN A 104 4.49 -5.10 -6.89
C ASN A 104 3.65 -5.52 -8.12
N VAL A 105 4.17 -6.44 -8.92
CA VAL A 105 3.44 -6.99 -10.09
C VAL A 105 2.25 -7.82 -9.65
N ILE A 106 1.26 -7.93 -10.52
CA ILE A 106 0.03 -8.70 -10.29
C ILE A 106 0.01 -9.89 -11.24
N ASP A 107 -0.19 -11.07 -10.68
CA ASP A 107 -0.53 -12.29 -11.40
C ASP A 107 -1.77 -12.96 -10.77
N ASP A 108 -2.14 -14.14 -11.27
CA ASP A 108 -3.34 -14.85 -10.84
C ASP A 108 -3.36 -15.16 -9.33
N HIS A 109 -2.19 -15.41 -8.71
CA HIS A 109 -2.10 -15.72 -7.27
C HIS A 109 -2.31 -14.48 -6.41
N GLN A 110 -1.73 -13.32 -6.80
CA GLN A 110 -1.97 -12.06 -6.11
C GLN A 110 -3.42 -11.64 -6.28
N LEU A 111 -3.97 -11.76 -7.50
CA LEU A 111 -5.36 -11.42 -7.79
C LEU A 111 -6.33 -12.27 -6.95
N GLY A 112 -6.14 -13.60 -6.93
CA GLY A 112 -6.94 -14.48 -6.09
C GLY A 112 -6.84 -14.17 -4.59
N SER A 113 -5.66 -13.73 -4.12
CA SER A 113 -5.48 -13.30 -2.73
C SER A 113 -6.22 -11.99 -2.43
N ILE A 114 -6.26 -11.04 -3.38
CA ILE A 114 -7.03 -9.79 -3.28
C ILE A 114 -8.53 -10.11 -3.23
N GLU A 115 -9.02 -10.95 -4.14
CA GLU A 115 -10.42 -11.37 -4.17
C GLU A 115 -10.84 -12.06 -2.87
N TYR A 116 -9.99 -12.95 -2.33
CA TYR A 116 -10.23 -13.58 -1.04
C TYR A 116 -10.39 -12.54 0.09
N ALA A 117 -9.46 -11.61 0.20
CA ALA A 117 -9.51 -10.62 1.27
C ALA A 117 -10.67 -9.62 1.10
N ALA A 118 -11.00 -9.24 -0.13
CA ALA A 118 -12.13 -8.36 -0.42
C ALA A 118 -13.48 -9.06 -0.18
N GLY A 119 -13.64 -10.28 -0.68
CA GLY A 119 -14.91 -11.02 -0.63
C GLY A 119 -15.16 -11.72 0.72
N HIS A 120 -14.14 -12.36 1.30
CA HIS A 120 -14.32 -13.17 2.51
C HIS A 120 -13.94 -12.47 3.81
N LEU A 121 -12.95 -11.55 3.77
CA LEU A 121 -12.55 -10.81 4.98
C LEU A 121 -13.20 -9.43 5.07
N GLY A 122 -13.92 -9.03 4.02
CA GLY A 122 -14.65 -7.78 4.03
C GLY A 122 -13.79 -6.52 3.88
N CYS A 123 -12.55 -6.63 3.40
CA CYS A 123 -11.71 -5.47 3.11
C CYS A 123 -12.34 -4.58 2.04
N ARG A 124 -12.31 -3.26 2.27
CA ARG A 124 -12.93 -2.27 1.38
C ARG A 124 -11.92 -1.32 0.75
N LEU A 125 -10.63 -1.56 0.99
CA LEU A 125 -9.55 -0.77 0.43
C LEU A 125 -8.43 -1.69 -0.05
N VAL A 126 -8.01 -1.50 -1.31
CA VAL A 126 -6.79 -2.08 -1.86
C VAL A 126 -5.83 -0.94 -2.17
N VAL A 127 -4.62 -1.00 -1.63
CA VAL A 127 -3.54 -0.06 -1.93
C VAL A 127 -2.44 -0.80 -2.67
N VAL A 128 -2.17 -0.42 -3.91
CA VAL A 128 -0.96 -0.84 -4.61
C VAL A 128 0.15 0.16 -4.24
N LEU A 129 1.10 -0.28 -3.43
CA LEU A 129 2.16 0.53 -2.88
C LEU A 129 3.49 0.24 -3.60
N GLY A 130 3.85 1.11 -4.55
CA GLY A 130 5.21 1.17 -5.09
C GLY A 130 6.16 1.91 -4.16
N HIS A 131 7.43 1.98 -4.54
CA HIS A 131 8.42 2.71 -3.74
C HIS A 131 9.54 3.28 -4.61
N THR A 132 10.21 4.31 -4.11
CA THR A 132 11.42 4.87 -4.73
C THR A 132 12.57 3.84 -4.73
N HIS A 133 13.45 3.91 -5.72
CA HIS A 133 14.60 3.00 -5.87
C HIS A 133 14.23 1.51 -5.88
N CYS A 134 13.18 1.14 -6.61
CA CYS A 134 12.78 -0.25 -6.76
C CYS A 134 13.71 -1.02 -7.69
N GLY A 135 14.45 -2.00 -7.16
CA GLY A 135 15.40 -2.79 -7.93
C GLY A 135 14.77 -3.61 -9.05
N ALA A 136 13.51 -4.05 -8.92
CA ALA A 136 12.81 -4.77 -9.98
C ALA A 136 12.44 -3.86 -11.16
N VAL A 137 12.05 -2.59 -10.87
CA VAL A 137 11.79 -1.58 -11.90
C VAL A 137 13.09 -1.19 -12.59
N ASP A 138 14.17 -0.95 -11.83
CA ASP A 138 15.49 -0.66 -12.36
C ASP A 138 15.99 -1.77 -13.29
N ALA A 139 15.86 -3.03 -12.86
CA ALA A 139 16.19 -4.19 -13.69
C ALA A 139 15.36 -4.25 -14.98
N ALA A 140 14.10 -3.85 -14.95
CA ALA A 140 13.25 -3.85 -16.14
C ALA A 140 13.64 -2.79 -17.17
N ILE A 141 14.10 -1.61 -16.74
CA ILE A 141 14.41 -0.49 -17.64
C ILE A 141 15.88 -0.44 -18.09
N HIS A 142 16.83 -1.02 -17.32
CA HIS A 142 18.26 -0.90 -17.60
C HIS A 142 18.96 -2.23 -17.87
N HIS A 143 18.33 -3.38 -17.63
CA HIS A 143 18.98 -4.67 -17.72
C HIS A 143 18.20 -5.67 -18.59
N GLU A 144 18.86 -6.77 -18.95
CA GLU A 144 18.24 -7.93 -19.59
C GLU A 144 18.31 -9.13 -18.62
N PRO A 145 17.34 -9.26 -17.70
CA PRO A 145 17.34 -10.31 -16.69
C PRO A 145 17.13 -11.69 -17.31
N GLU A 146 17.75 -12.69 -16.67
CA GLU A 146 17.63 -14.09 -17.07
C GLU A 146 16.78 -14.89 -16.07
N GLY A 147 16.41 -16.11 -16.47
CA GLY A 147 15.67 -17.04 -15.64
C GLY A 147 14.29 -16.52 -15.22
N TYR A 148 13.90 -16.83 -14.00
CA TYR A 148 12.57 -16.46 -13.49
C TYR A 148 12.39 -14.97 -13.21
N ILE A 149 13.49 -14.21 -13.09
CA ILE A 149 13.42 -12.75 -12.92
C ILE A 149 12.74 -12.12 -14.15
N LYS A 150 12.92 -12.72 -15.31
CA LYS A 150 12.33 -12.28 -16.57
C LYS A 150 10.81 -12.16 -16.50
N TYR A 151 10.12 -13.05 -15.82
CA TYR A 151 8.65 -12.96 -15.69
C TYR A 151 8.22 -11.66 -14.98
N ILE A 152 8.95 -11.25 -13.97
CA ILE A 152 8.69 -10.02 -13.24
C ILE A 152 8.99 -8.80 -14.10
N THR A 153 10.16 -8.78 -14.74
CA THR A 153 10.59 -7.63 -15.54
C THR A 153 9.79 -7.48 -16.84
N ASP A 154 9.37 -8.57 -17.46
CA ASP A 154 8.49 -8.52 -18.64
C ASP A 154 7.12 -7.92 -18.28
N GLU A 155 6.59 -8.20 -17.09
CA GLU A 155 5.35 -7.60 -16.63
C GLU A 155 5.52 -6.10 -16.36
N ILE A 156 6.63 -5.71 -15.75
CA ILE A 156 6.97 -4.29 -15.54
C ILE A 156 7.19 -3.58 -16.90
N LYS A 157 7.87 -4.21 -17.85
CA LYS A 157 8.09 -3.65 -19.20
C LYS A 157 6.78 -3.33 -19.92
N LYS A 158 5.72 -4.15 -19.76
CA LYS A 158 4.38 -3.84 -20.29
C LYS A 158 3.79 -2.55 -19.70
N ALA A 159 4.12 -2.27 -18.45
CA ALA A 159 3.63 -1.09 -17.75
C ALA A 159 4.37 0.18 -18.14
N VAL A 160 5.70 0.10 -18.27
CA VAL A 160 6.59 1.26 -18.37
C VAL A 160 6.88 1.66 -19.83
N GLY A 161 6.81 0.71 -20.79
CA GLY A 161 7.16 0.97 -22.19
C GLY A 161 8.59 1.48 -22.31
N ASP A 162 8.77 2.62 -22.98
CA ASP A 162 10.07 3.24 -23.23
C ASP A 162 10.48 4.26 -22.13
N GLU A 163 9.78 4.31 -20.99
CA GLU A 163 10.14 5.23 -19.88
C GLU A 163 11.44 4.76 -19.22
N THR A 164 12.39 5.66 -19.08
CA THR A 164 13.73 5.39 -18.50
C THR A 164 13.98 6.08 -17.16
N ASP A 165 13.10 7.02 -16.76
CA ASP A 165 13.17 7.63 -15.43
C ASP A 165 12.64 6.63 -14.38
N PRO A 166 13.47 6.21 -13.40
CA PRO A 166 13.09 5.15 -12.45
C PRO A 166 11.86 5.50 -11.60
N TYR A 167 11.67 6.76 -11.25
CA TYR A 167 10.52 7.18 -10.45
C TYR A 167 9.23 7.16 -11.28
N LYS A 168 9.28 7.69 -12.50
CA LYS A 168 8.12 7.66 -13.41
C LYS A 168 7.76 6.23 -13.79
N ALA A 169 8.75 5.39 -14.08
CA ALA A 169 8.57 3.98 -14.36
C ALA A 169 7.89 3.27 -13.18
N SER A 170 8.32 3.55 -11.94
CA SER A 170 7.66 3.02 -10.73
C SER A 170 6.20 3.47 -10.61
N CYS A 171 5.91 4.74 -10.89
CA CYS A 171 4.53 5.26 -10.90
C CYS A 171 3.67 4.60 -11.99
N LEU A 172 4.23 4.39 -13.19
CA LEU A 172 3.54 3.71 -14.28
C LEU A 172 3.24 2.25 -13.92
N ASN A 173 4.19 1.56 -13.31
CA ASN A 173 4.02 0.19 -12.85
C ASN A 173 2.93 0.07 -11.77
N VAL A 174 2.87 0.97 -10.78
CA VAL A 174 1.78 1.03 -9.80
C VAL A 174 0.43 1.21 -10.50
N ARG A 175 0.33 2.16 -11.42
CA ARG A 175 -0.92 2.40 -12.17
C ARG A 175 -1.32 1.21 -13.05
N HIS A 176 -0.34 0.48 -13.58
CA HIS A 176 -0.59 -0.74 -14.31
C HIS A 176 -1.18 -1.81 -13.39
N SER A 177 -0.56 -2.07 -12.24
CA SER A 177 -1.06 -3.03 -11.25
C SER A 177 -2.49 -2.70 -10.78
N VAL A 178 -2.80 -1.41 -10.55
CA VAL A 178 -4.18 -0.96 -10.26
C VAL A 178 -5.14 -1.33 -11.39
N ARG A 179 -4.74 -1.13 -12.65
CA ARG A 179 -5.59 -1.52 -13.81
C ARG A 179 -5.76 -3.03 -13.92
N GLU A 180 -4.71 -3.81 -13.66
CA GLU A 180 -4.80 -5.29 -13.70
C GLU A 180 -5.79 -5.80 -12.65
N ILE A 181 -5.76 -5.27 -11.43
CA ILE A 181 -6.75 -5.59 -10.38
C ILE A 181 -8.17 -5.25 -10.85
N GLY A 182 -8.35 -4.07 -11.47
CA GLY A 182 -9.65 -3.62 -11.98
C GLY A 182 -10.22 -4.43 -13.14
N LYS A 183 -9.44 -5.33 -13.77
CA LYS A 183 -9.94 -6.27 -14.80
C LYS A 183 -10.69 -7.45 -14.19
N SER A 184 -10.53 -7.74 -12.90
CA SER A 184 -11.25 -8.82 -12.25
C SER A 184 -12.74 -8.50 -12.16
N LEU A 185 -13.56 -9.36 -12.75
CA LEU A 185 -15.02 -9.26 -12.65
C LEU A 185 -15.49 -9.41 -11.20
N CYS A 186 -14.81 -10.23 -10.39
CA CYS A 186 -15.10 -10.40 -8.97
C CYS A 186 -14.87 -9.10 -8.20
N ILE A 187 -13.72 -8.46 -8.42
CA ILE A 187 -13.40 -7.16 -7.78
C ILE A 187 -14.39 -6.09 -8.22
N HIS A 188 -14.71 -6.02 -9.51
CA HIS A 188 -15.69 -5.06 -10.02
C HIS A 188 -17.07 -5.22 -9.36
N HIS A 189 -17.54 -6.45 -9.22
CA HIS A 189 -18.80 -6.74 -8.52
C HIS A 189 -18.76 -6.31 -7.05
N ILE A 190 -17.64 -6.61 -6.34
CA ILE A 190 -17.45 -6.18 -4.96
C ILE A 190 -17.39 -4.64 -4.86
N GLU A 191 -16.77 -3.94 -5.82
CA GLU A 191 -16.76 -2.47 -5.87
C GLU A 191 -18.17 -1.90 -5.97
N GLU A 192 -19.01 -2.46 -6.83
CA GLU A 192 -20.41 -2.03 -7.00
C GLU A 192 -21.24 -2.27 -5.74
N GLU A 193 -21.13 -3.45 -5.13
CA GLU A 193 -21.94 -3.83 -3.98
C GLU A 193 -21.50 -3.14 -2.68
N THR A 194 -20.20 -2.96 -2.47
CA THR A 194 -19.66 -2.63 -1.17
C THR A 194 -18.94 -1.30 -1.11
N GLY A 195 -18.67 -0.71 -2.27
CA GLY A 195 -17.89 0.52 -2.38
C GLY A 195 -16.39 0.31 -2.17
N LEU A 196 -15.87 -0.92 -2.38
CA LEU A 196 -14.42 -1.20 -2.40
C LEU A 196 -13.70 -0.15 -3.26
N ARG A 197 -12.47 0.20 -2.87
CA ARG A 197 -11.62 1.10 -3.65
C ARG A 197 -10.25 0.46 -3.89
N VAL A 198 -9.76 0.61 -5.12
CA VAL A 198 -8.39 0.25 -5.50
C VAL A 198 -7.64 1.53 -5.82
N VAL A 199 -6.55 1.79 -5.12
CA VAL A 199 -5.76 3.02 -5.26
C VAL A 199 -4.28 2.69 -5.40
N GLY A 200 -3.55 3.56 -6.11
CA GLY A 200 -2.10 3.49 -6.22
C GLY A 200 -1.43 4.49 -5.29
N ALA A 201 -0.28 4.12 -4.74
CA ALA A 201 0.54 5.00 -3.92
C ALA A 201 2.04 4.73 -4.13
N MET A 202 2.87 5.72 -3.84
CA MET A 202 4.34 5.63 -3.82
C MET A 202 4.85 5.89 -2.41
N TYR A 203 5.68 4.99 -1.90
CA TYR A 203 6.43 5.15 -0.68
C TYR A 203 7.81 5.72 -0.97
N HIS A 204 8.13 6.84 -0.39
CA HIS A 204 9.43 7.48 -0.47
C HIS A 204 10.31 6.96 0.66
N ILE A 205 11.27 6.08 0.30
CA ILE A 205 12.15 5.43 1.28
C ILE A 205 13.00 6.46 2.04
N GLU A 206 13.37 7.54 1.36
CA GLU A 206 14.27 8.58 1.86
C GLU A 206 13.70 9.40 3.03
N ASP A 207 12.37 9.58 3.08
CA ASP A 207 11.73 10.40 4.10
C ASP A 207 10.54 9.71 4.79
N GLY A 208 10.17 8.52 4.34
CA GLY A 208 9.07 7.73 4.90
C GLY A 208 7.67 8.22 4.52
N SER A 209 7.55 9.15 3.57
CA SER A 209 6.25 9.66 3.12
C SER A 209 5.56 8.71 2.14
N VAL A 210 4.22 8.80 2.04
CA VAL A 210 3.40 8.08 1.07
C VAL A 210 2.61 9.07 0.24
N GLU A 211 2.83 9.05 -1.09
CA GLU A 211 2.11 9.86 -2.08
C GLU A 211 1.08 9.01 -2.80
N PHE A 212 -0.19 9.45 -2.85
CA PHE A 212 -1.25 8.79 -3.64
C PHE A 212 -1.23 9.28 -5.09
N LEU A 213 -1.40 8.35 -6.06
CA LEU A 213 -1.24 8.57 -7.51
C LEU A 213 -2.58 8.86 -8.23
#